data_6ea8aea229435ac32a19fefc762c49ec
#
_entry.id   6ea8aea229435ac32a19fefc762c49ec
#
_cell.length_a   1.000
_cell.length_b   1.000
_cell.length_c   1.000
_cell.angle_alpha   90.00
_cell.angle_beta   90.00
_cell.angle_gamma   90.00
#
_symmetry.space_group_name_H-M   'P 1'
#
loop_
_entity.id
_entity.type
_entity.pdbx_description
1 polymer ?
#
loop_
_entity_poly.entity_id
_entity_poly.type
_entity_poly.pdbx_seq_one_letter_code
_entity_poly.pdbx_strand_id
1 'polypeptide(L)'
;MDTQAFRRSLHHSDRYNRRGFDSPTKRAQALEEAYQSDLISSIRDNGFTYTKGRLNIKLAQAFGFCWGVERAVAMAYETRRHYPNENIWITNEIIHNPLSLIHI
;
A
#
# COMPACT_ATOMS: atom_id res chain seq x y z
N MET A 1 15.36 22.17 -12.62
CA MET A 1 14.84 22.45 -11.25
C MET A 1 15.79 21.83 -10.24
N ASP A 2 16.24 22.60 -9.26
CA ASP A 2 17.06 22.05 -8.16
C ASP A 2 16.17 21.23 -7.22
N THR A 3 16.23 19.90 -7.33
CA THR A 3 15.45 18.98 -6.54
C THR A 3 15.79 19.01 -5.05
N GLN A 4 17.02 19.36 -4.69
CA GLN A 4 17.42 19.48 -3.29
C GLN A 4 16.84 20.75 -2.64
N ALA A 5 16.87 21.87 -3.35
CA ALA A 5 16.25 23.10 -2.89
C ALA A 5 14.73 22.94 -2.75
N PHE A 6 14.08 22.28 -3.72
CA PHE A 6 12.67 21.95 -3.66
C PHE A 6 12.31 21.06 -2.45
N ARG A 7 13.07 19.99 -2.20
CA ARG A 7 12.86 19.13 -1.04
C ARG A 7 13.01 19.89 0.28
N ARG A 8 14.01 20.75 0.39
CA ARG A 8 14.20 21.60 1.57
C ARG A 8 13.02 22.54 1.79
N SER A 9 12.51 23.18 0.73
CA SER A 9 11.33 24.04 0.83
C SER A 9 10.07 23.32 1.27
N LEU A 10 9.88 22.06 0.78
CA LEU A 10 8.77 21.23 1.24
C LEU A 10 8.84 20.91 2.73
N HIS A 11 10.02 20.56 3.25
CA HIS A 11 10.20 20.23 4.67
C HIS A 11 9.91 21.39 5.62
N HIS A 12 10.01 22.63 5.13
CA HIS A 12 9.70 23.85 5.89
C HIS A 12 8.29 24.37 5.62
N SER A 13 7.52 23.70 4.77
CA SER A 13 6.16 24.09 4.46
C SER A 13 5.17 23.51 5.48
N ASP A 14 4.24 24.33 5.96
CA ASP A 14 3.14 23.92 6.84
C ASP A 14 2.19 22.91 6.16
N ARG A 15 2.28 22.77 4.85
CA ARG A 15 1.49 21.83 4.05
C ARG A 15 2.14 20.47 3.86
N TYR A 16 3.35 20.25 4.40
CA TYR A 16 4.08 19.00 4.25
C TYR A 16 3.71 18.01 5.35
N ASN A 17 2.89 17.05 5.01
CA ASN A 17 2.43 16.00 5.93
C ASN A 17 3.33 14.75 5.87
N ARG A 18 4.51 14.83 6.46
CA ARG A 18 5.48 13.73 6.48
C ARG A 18 4.96 12.44 7.10
N ARG A 19 4.07 12.56 8.09
CA ARG A 19 3.52 11.42 8.85
C ARG A 19 2.20 10.90 8.28
N GLY A 20 1.67 11.54 7.24
CA GLY A 20 0.32 11.27 6.74
C GLY A 20 -0.75 11.97 7.59
N PHE A 21 -2.00 11.66 7.33
CA PHE A 21 -3.17 12.31 7.94
C PHE A 21 -3.81 11.42 9.02
N ASP A 22 -3.79 10.11 8.83
CA ASP A 22 -4.46 9.13 9.69
C ASP A 22 -3.52 8.44 10.68
N SER A 23 -4.12 7.77 11.67
CA SER A 23 -3.39 6.89 12.57
C SER A 23 -2.83 5.67 11.83
N PRO A 24 -1.74 5.05 12.31
CA PRO A 24 -1.21 3.82 11.74
C PRO A 24 -2.25 2.71 11.61
N THR A 25 -3.16 2.60 12.58
CA THR A 25 -4.24 1.59 12.61
C THR A 25 -5.23 1.79 11.46
N LYS A 26 -5.68 3.01 11.22
CA LYS A 26 -6.59 3.33 10.10
C LYS A 26 -5.94 3.08 8.75
N ARG A 27 -4.64 3.35 8.63
CA ARG A 27 -3.86 3.05 7.41
C ARG A 27 -3.79 1.55 7.14
N ALA A 28 -3.50 0.77 8.18
CA ALA A 28 -3.46 -0.69 8.07
C ALA A 28 -4.80 -1.28 7.64
N GLN A 29 -5.90 -0.83 8.25
CA GLN A 29 -7.26 -1.25 7.88
C GLN A 29 -7.57 -0.96 6.41
N ALA A 30 -7.26 0.23 5.93
CA ALA A 30 -7.50 0.60 4.54
C ALA A 30 -6.70 -0.26 3.56
N LEU A 31 -5.47 -0.62 3.91
CA LEU A 31 -4.65 -1.50 3.11
C LEU A 31 -5.23 -2.93 3.10
N GLU A 32 -5.64 -3.43 4.26
CA GLU A 32 -6.26 -4.73 4.40
C GLU A 32 -7.54 -4.85 3.56
N GLU A 33 -8.43 -3.86 3.63
CA GLU A 33 -9.63 -3.79 2.81
C GLU A 33 -9.33 -3.78 1.31
N ALA A 34 -8.31 -3.02 0.88
CA ALA A 34 -7.95 -2.89 -0.53
C ALA A 34 -7.30 -4.16 -1.12
N TYR A 35 -6.64 -4.96 -0.30
CA TYR A 35 -5.91 -6.16 -0.73
C TYR A 35 -6.47 -7.46 -0.15
N GLN A 36 -7.70 -7.45 0.35
CA GLN A 36 -8.37 -8.64 0.83
C GLN A 36 -8.66 -9.62 -0.31
N SER A 37 -8.41 -10.91 -0.06
CA SER A 37 -8.71 -11.99 -0.98
C SER A 37 -9.33 -13.15 -0.22
N ASP A 38 -10.55 -13.50 -0.57
CA ASP A 38 -11.28 -14.62 0.04
C ASP A 38 -10.56 -15.96 -0.17
N LEU A 39 -9.92 -16.13 -1.33
CA LEU A 39 -9.11 -17.31 -1.62
C LEU A 39 -7.93 -17.42 -0.66
N ILE A 40 -7.18 -16.34 -0.48
CA ILE A 40 -6.04 -16.31 0.43
C ILE A 40 -6.48 -16.54 1.87
N SER A 41 -7.58 -15.93 2.29
CA SER A 41 -8.14 -16.14 3.62
C SER A 41 -8.51 -17.61 3.85
N SER A 42 -9.19 -18.23 2.90
CA SER A 42 -9.54 -19.65 2.99
C SER A 42 -8.33 -20.58 3.03
N ILE A 43 -7.26 -20.27 2.31
CA ILE A 43 -6.01 -21.03 2.35
C ILE A 43 -5.32 -20.91 3.71
N ARG A 44 -5.32 -19.71 4.30
CA ARG A 44 -4.78 -19.49 5.65
C ARG A 44 -5.54 -20.30 6.70
N ASP A 45 -6.86 -20.28 6.63
CA ASP A 45 -7.74 -20.99 7.56
C ASP A 45 -7.58 -22.52 7.43
N ASN A 46 -7.19 -23.01 6.25
CA ASN A 46 -6.89 -24.41 5.97
C ASN A 46 -5.39 -24.79 6.18
N GLY A 47 -4.73 -24.15 7.09
CA GLY A 47 -3.34 -24.45 7.44
C GLY A 47 -2.33 -24.10 6.34
N PHE A 48 -2.57 -23.02 5.60
CA PHE A 48 -1.73 -22.53 4.50
C PHE A 48 -1.59 -23.51 3.33
N THR A 49 -2.57 -24.41 3.16
CA THR A 49 -2.59 -25.40 2.08
C THR A 49 -3.89 -25.35 1.30
N TYR A 50 -3.78 -25.57 0.01
CA TYR A 50 -4.92 -25.70 -0.90
C TYR A 50 -4.66 -26.83 -1.87
N THR A 51 -5.59 -27.78 -1.96
CA THR A 51 -5.49 -28.92 -2.87
C THR A 51 -6.62 -28.89 -3.87
N LYS A 52 -6.30 -28.96 -5.15
CA LYS A 52 -7.27 -29.09 -6.23
C LYS A 52 -6.81 -30.15 -7.23
N GLY A 53 -7.51 -31.28 -7.27
CA GLY A 53 -7.12 -32.40 -8.08
C GLY A 53 -5.72 -32.93 -7.70
N ARG A 54 -4.76 -32.88 -8.65
CA ARG A 54 -3.37 -33.25 -8.42
C ARG A 54 -2.49 -32.13 -7.88
N LEU A 55 -3.02 -30.91 -7.78
CA LEU A 55 -2.26 -29.76 -7.35
C LEU A 55 -2.36 -29.59 -5.84
N ASN A 56 -1.20 -29.48 -5.21
CA ASN A 56 -1.05 -29.07 -3.83
C ASN A 56 -0.34 -27.73 -3.80
N ILE A 57 -1.02 -26.70 -3.32
CA ILE A 57 -0.48 -25.36 -3.18
C ILE A 57 -0.20 -25.10 -1.70
N LYS A 58 1.01 -24.71 -1.39
CA LYS A 58 1.40 -24.27 -0.05
C LYS A 58 1.66 -22.78 -0.10
N LEU A 59 0.91 -22.05 0.72
CA LEU A 59 1.11 -20.60 0.88
C LEU A 59 2.22 -20.38 1.92
N ALA A 60 3.11 -19.43 1.66
CA ALA A 60 4.06 -18.98 2.66
C ALA A 60 3.33 -18.38 3.87
N GLN A 61 3.82 -18.58 5.07
CA GLN A 61 3.23 -18.01 6.27
C GLN A 61 3.39 -16.48 6.34
N ALA A 62 4.50 -15.99 5.82
CA ALA A 62 4.77 -14.57 5.72
C ALA A 62 5.00 -14.19 4.25
N PHE A 63 4.16 -13.32 3.74
CA PHE A 63 4.25 -12.77 2.39
C PHE A 63 3.53 -11.43 2.32
N GLY A 64 3.78 -10.68 1.27
CA GLY A 64 3.19 -9.36 1.06
C GLY A 64 4.26 -8.32 0.74
N PHE A 65 3.88 -7.08 0.91
CA PHE A 65 4.81 -5.96 0.74
C PHE A 65 5.80 -5.88 1.91
N CYS A 66 7.00 -5.35 1.65
CA CYS A 66 7.87 -4.94 2.75
C CYS A 66 7.23 -3.76 3.49
N TRP A 67 7.61 -3.56 4.75
CA TRP A 67 7.06 -2.49 5.59
C TRP A 67 7.10 -1.09 4.95
N GLY A 68 8.16 -0.78 4.21
CA GLY A 68 8.29 0.51 3.54
C GLY A 68 7.28 0.70 2.42
N VAL A 69 7.04 -0.31 1.60
CA VAL A 69 6.04 -0.30 0.53
C VAL A 69 4.63 -0.28 1.10
N GLU A 70 4.36 -1.08 2.11
CA GLU A 70 3.07 -1.08 2.82
C GLU A 70 2.69 0.30 3.32
N ARG A 71 3.63 0.99 3.96
CA ARG A 71 3.43 2.35 4.42
C ARG A 71 3.18 3.33 3.28
N ALA A 72 3.94 3.25 2.19
CA ALA A 72 3.81 4.14 1.05
C ALA A 72 2.45 3.98 0.36
N VAL A 73 2.02 2.74 0.14
CA VAL A 73 0.71 2.42 -0.45
C VAL A 73 -0.43 2.88 0.46
N ALA A 74 -0.34 2.60 1.75
CA ALA A 74 -1.34 3.04 2.72
C ALA A 74 -1.49 4.56 2.76
N MET A 75 -0.38 5.30 2.66
CA MET A 75 -0.40 6.76 2.58
C MET A 75 -1.04 7.28 1.28
N ALA A 76 -0.89 6.56 0.16
CA ALA A 76 -1.56 6.91 -1.09
C ALA A 76 -3.08 6.79 -0.97
N TYR A 77 -3.58 5.69 -0.41
CA TYR A 77 -5.01 5.50 -0.14
C TYR A 77 -5.56 6.53 0.85
N GLU A 78 -4.81 6.81 1.91
CA GLU A 78 -5.14 7.85 2.89
C GLU A 78 -5.28 9.23 2.23
N THR A 79 -4.33 9.58 1.37
CA THR A 79 -4.35 10.84 0.64
C THR A 79 -5.58 10.95 -0.25
N ARG A 80 -5.94 9.87 -0.98
CA ARG A 80 -7.17 9.84 -1.79
C ARG A 80 -8.43 10.01 -0.95
N ARG A 81 -8.48 9.40 0.24
CA ARG A 81 -9.64 9.57 1.15
C ARG A 81 -9.72 10.98 1.73
N HIS A 82 -8.58 11.57 2.01
CA HIS A 82 -8.52 12.95 2.53
C HIS A 82 -8.88 14.00 1.46
N TYR A 83 -8.50 13.73 0.22
CA TYR A 83 -8.74 14.58 -0.94
C TYR A 83 -9.54 13.83 -2.03
N PRO A 84 -10.83 13.55 -1.82
CA PRO A 84 -11.59 12.66 -2.71
C PRO A 84 -11.78 13.21 -4.12
N ASN A 85 -11.88 14.52 -4.27
CA ASN A 85 -12.17 15.20 -5.53
C ASN A 85 -10.97 15.96 -6.13
N GLU A 86 -9.85 15.98 -5.42
CA GLU A 86 -8.66 16.70 -5.86
C GLU A 86 -7.80 15.85 -6.81
N ASN A 87 -7.03 16.52 -7.66
CA ASN A 87 -6.04 15.87 -8.48
C ASN A 87 -4.82 15.53 -7.62
N ILE A 88 -4.48 14.26 -7.55
CA ILE A 88 -3.33 13.75 -6.81
C ILE A 88 -2.24 13.39 -7.80
N TRP A 89 -1.05 13.91 -7.58
CA TRP A 89 0.12 13.65 -8.41
C TRP A 89 1.12 12.82 -7.65
N ILE A 90 1.58 11.74 -8.26
CA ILE A 90 2.63 10.88 -7.73
C ILE A 90 3.88 11.14 -8.57
N THR A 91 4.91 11.68 -7.95
CA THR A 91 6.14 12.09 -8.65
C THR A 91 7.11 10.95 -8.92
N ASN A 92 6.89 9.80 -8.28
CA ASN A 92 7.74 8.63 -8.45
C ASN A 92 6.94 7.34 -8.21
N GLU A 93 7.44 6.22 -8.67
CA GLU A 93 6.79 4.92 -8.44
C GLU A 93 6.72 4.58 -6.95
N ILE A 94 5.54 4.21 -6.49
CA ILE A 94 5.34 3.72 -5.11
C ILE A 94 5.79 2.26 -5.01
N ILE A 95 5.49 1.49 -6.04
CA ILE A 95 5.82 0.06 -6.14
C ILE A 95 6.56 -0.15 -7.46
N HIS A 96 7.74 -0.75 -7.40
CA HIS A 96 8.54 -1.06 -8.61
C HIS A 96 8.02 -2.31 -9.33
N ASN A 97 6.71 -2.39 -9.53
CA ASN A 97 6.05 -3.46 -10.26
C ASN A 97 4.90 -2.86 -11.10
N PRO A 98 5.02 -2.88 -12.45
CA PRO A 98 4.00 -2.32 -13.34
C PRO A 98 2.61 -2.91 -13.14
N LEU A 99 2.50 -4.19 -12.81
CA LEU A 99 1.21 -4.86 -12.58
C LEU A 99 0.54 -4.38 -11.29
N SER A 100 1.31 -4.04 -10.26
CA SER A 100 0.78 -3.51 -9.02
C SER A 100 0.31 -2.06 -9.14
N LEU A 101 0.91 -1.28 -10.05
CA LEU A 101 0.53 0.12 -10.29
C LEU A 101 -0.85 0.27 -10.95
N ILE A 102 -1.35 -0.75 -11.61
CA ILE A 102 -2.70 -0.76 -12.24
C ILE A 102 -3.80 -0.62 -11.18
N HIS A 103 -3.57 -1.07 -9.96
CA HIS A 103 -4.55 -1.09 -8.86
C HIS A 103 -4.54 0.18 -7.99
N ILE A 104 -3.62 1.07 -8.21
CA ILE A 104 -3.51 2.34 -7.49
C ILE A 104 -4.07 3.47 -8.32
#